data_13bf4e294401264ec9ab82c70d9d13bc
#
_entry.id   13bf4e294401264ec9ab82c70d9d13bc
#
_cell.length_a   1.000
_cell.length_b   1.000
_cell.length_c   1.000
_cell.angle_alpha   90.00
_cell.angle_beta   90.00
_cell.angle_gamma   90.00
#
_symmetry.space_group_name_H-M   'P 1'
#
loop_
_entity.id
_entity.type
_entity.pdbx_description
1 polymer ?
#
loop_
_entity_poly.entity_id
_entity_poly.type
_entity_poly.pdbx_seq_one_letter_code
_entity_poly.pdbx_strand_id
1 'polypeptide(L)'
;MNERDSYQVAKMLKDRGYMMTMDQAEADVILINTCSVRDMAEQKALNKMSSMQHLRKTRPHIVYGFMGCMAQSRGEELLERGADLVVGTQKYHRVADYVEEIFRARVEARMDDLRTSIVDTEEEVDSQNTIRDGAASEGAVTAFVSIMQGCNMKCSFCIVPYTRGSERARPIVEVVDEVKRLADSGIREV
;
A
#
# COMPACT_ATOMS: atom_id res chain seq x y z
N MET A 1 4.42 -8.73 6.85
CA MET A 1 3.74 -7.43 6.94
C MET A 1 3.40 -6.85 5.56
N ASN A 2 4.35 -6.63 4.68
CA ASN A 2 4.06 -6.03 3.35
C ASN A 2 3.06 -6.83 2.49
N GLU A 3 3.11 -8.14 2.55
CA GLU A 3 2.17 -9.00 1.82
C GLU A 3 0.73 -8.77 2.28
N ARG A 4 0.51 -8.80 3.60
CA ARG A 4 -0.80 -8.51 4.18
C ARG A 4 -1.30 -7.11 3.81
N ASP A 5 -0.43 -6.11 3.91
CA ASP A 5 -0.75 -4.72 3.57
C ASP A 5 -1.17 -4.62 2.08
N SER A 6 -0.50 -5.39 1.19
CA SER A 6 -0.86 -5.48 -0.22
C SER A 6 -2.23 -6.13 -0.44
N TYR A 7 -2.54 -7.21 0.27
CA TYR A 7 -3.86 -7.85 0.19
C TYR A 7 -4.98 -6.93 0.69
N GLN A 8 -4.73 -6.17 1.74
CA GLN A 8 -5.70 -5.20 2.26
C GLN A 8 -6.02 -4.13 1.22
N VAL A 9 -5.00 -3.53 0.59
CA VAL A 9 -5.20 -2.52 -0.47
C VAL A 9 -5.89 -3.13 -1.68
N ALA A 10 -5.49 -4.34 -2.10
CA ALA A 10 -6.13 -5.04 -3.22
C ALA A 10 -7.61 -5.32 -2.94
N LYS A 11 -7.95 -5.71 -1.70
CA LYS A 11 -9.35 -5.90 -1.30
C LYS A 11 -10.14 -4.61 -1.38
N MET A 12 -9.62 -3.50 -0.84
CA MET A 12 -10.29 -2.20 -0.88
C MET A 12 -10.54 -1.74 -2.31
N LEU A 13 -9.60 -1.94 -3.22
CA LEU A 13 -9.78 -1.62 -4.64
C LEU A 13 -10.83 -2.53 -5.28
N LYS A 14 -10.82 -3.83 -4.99
CA LYS A 14 -11.88 -4.76 -5.46
C LYS A 14 -13.27 -4.36 -4.98
N ASP A 15 -13.40 -3.97 -3.70
CA ASP A 15 -14.67 -3.52 -3.12
C ASP A 15 -15.21 -2.23 -3.80
N ARG A 16 -14.33 -1.47 -4.51
CA ARG A 16 -14.65 -0.31 -5.36
C ARG A 16 -14.87 -0.66 -6.84
N GLY A 17 -14.84 -1.95 -7.19
CA GLY A 17 -15.09 -2.42 -8.56
C GLY A 17 -13.85 -2.54 -9.44
N TYR A 18 -12.64 -2.35 -8.91
CA TYR A 18 -11.41 -2.60 -9.66
C TYR A 18 -11.17 -4.10 -9.85
N MET A 19 -10.73 -4.48 -11.04
CA MET A 19 -10.33 -5.86 -11.33
C MET A 19 -8.82 -6.01 -11.19
N MET A 20 -8.38 -7.14 -10.63
CA MET A 20 -6.96 -7.47 -10.52
C MET A 20 -6.49 -8.14 -11.81
N THR A 21 -5.36 -7.69 -12.35
CA THR A 21 -4.70 -8.33 -13.49
C THR A 21 -3.29 -8.74 -13.13
N MET A 22 -2.79 -9.79 -13.78
CA MET A 22 -1.39 -10.21 -13.71
C MET A 22 -0.54 -9.58 -14.82
N ASP A 23 -1.18 -8.98 -15.82
CA ASP A 23 -0.49 -8.30 -16.92
C ASP A 23 -0.34 -6.81 -16.63
N GLN A 24 0.91 -6.37 -16.47
CA GLN A 24 1.24 -4.96 -16.23
C GLN A 24 0.87 -4.06 -17.42
N ALA A 25 0.85 -4.62 -18.64
CA ALA A 25 0.49 -3.85 -19.82
C ALA A 25 -1.02 -3.52 -19.89
N GLU A 26 -1.85 -4.28 -19.18
CA GLU A 26 -3.29 -4.04 -19.12
C GLU A 26 -3.72 -3.21 -17.89
N ALA A 27 -2.84 -3.08 -16.89
CA ALA A 27 -3.17 -2.42 -15.63
C ALA A 27 -3.33 -0.91 -15.79
N ASP A 28 -4.40 -0.32 -15.26
CA ASP A 28 -4.61 1.12 -15.15
C ASP A 28 -4.00 1.70 -13.86
N VAL A 29 -3.80 0.87 -12.85
CA VAL A 29 -3.19 1.22 -11.57
C VAL A 29 -2.11 0.21 -11.22
N ILE A 30 -0.90 0.69 -10.98
CA ILE A 30 0.24 -0.15 -10.57
C ILE A 30 0.80 0.40 -9.27
N LEU A 31 0.59 -0.34 -8.19
CA LEU A 31 1.07 0.00 -6.85
C LEU A 31 2.23 -0.91 -6.45
N ILE A 32 3.36 -0.32 -6.08
CA ILE A 32 4.53 -1.05 -5.59
C ILE A 32 4.60 -0.89 -4.07
N ASN A 33 4.36 -1.99 -3.36
CA ASN A 33 4.54 -2.03 -1.91
C ASN A 33 6.01 -2.28 -1.58
N THR A 34 6.61 -1.37 -0.84
CA THR A 34 8.05 -1.25 -0.69
C THR A 34 8.50 -1.45 0.76
N CYS A 35 9.73 -1.96 0.91
CA CYS A 35 10.38 -2.17 2.18
C CYS A 35 11.68 -1.36 2.24
N SER A 36 11.95 -0.69 3.36
CA SER A 36 13.19 0.07 3.61
C SER A 36 14.21 -0.64 4.50
N VAL A 37 14.00 -1.93 4.79
CA VAL A 37 14.94 -2.70 5.64
C VAL A 37 16.21 -3.07 4.89
N ARG A 38 16.16 -3.11 3.54
CA ARG A 38 17.28 -3.48 2.69
C ARG A 38 17.37 -2.55 1.48
N ASP A 39 18.51 -1.90 1.28
CA ASP A 39 18.77 -1.02 0.13
C ASP A 39 18.51 -1.72 -1.21
N MET A 40 18.87 -2.99 -1.32
CA MET A 40 18.60 -3.78 -2.52
C MET A 40 17.10 -3.90 -2.84
N ALA A 41 16.23 -3.90 -1.84
CA ALA A 41 14.79 -3.95 -2.07
C ALA A 41 14.26 -2.61 -2.61
N GLU A 42 14.76 -1.50 -2.07
CA GLU A 42 14.45 -0.16 -2.57
C GLU A 42 14.90 0.02 -4.02
N GLN A 43 16.15 -0.33 -4.33
CA GLN A 43 16.70 -0.23 -5.69
C GLN A 43 15.90 -1.08 -6.69
N LYS A 44 15.49 -2.29 -6.30
CA LYS A 44 14.62 -3.13 -7.14
C LYS A 44 13.27 -2.49 -7.41
N ALA A 45 12.66 -1.87 -6.39
CA ALA A 45 11.38 -1.19 -6.55
C ALA A 45 11.49 0.03 -7.49
N LEU A 46 12.54 0.86 -7.31
CA LEU A 46 12.81 2.01 -8.18
C LEU A 46 13.08 1.58 -9.62
N ASN A 47 13.92 0.57 -9.81
CA ASN A 47 14.22 0.03 -11.15
C ASN A 47 12.97 -0.55 -11.81
N LYS A 48 12.12 -1.24 -11.04
CA LYS A 48 10.86 -1.78 -11.54
C LYS A 48 9.93 -0.65 -12.01
N MET A 49 9.77 0.41 -11.21
CA MET A 49 8.99 1.58 -11.61
C MET A 49 9.55 2.22 -12.89
N SER A 50 10.85 2.44 -12.94
CA SER A 50 11.50 3.04 -14.13
C SER A 50 11.30 2.19 -15.37
N SER A 51 11.38 0.87 -15.26
CA SER A 51 11.17 -0.05 -16.39
C SER A 51 9.75 -0.02 -16.95
N MET A 52 8.75 0.39 -16.16
CA MET A 52 7.35 0.46 -16.57
C MET A 52 6.94 1.82 -17.14
N GLN A 53 7.77 2.85 -17.00
CA GLN A 53 7.43 4.21 -17.48
C GLN A 53 7.15 4.27 -18.99
N HIS A 54 7.69 3.34 -19.78
CA HIS A 54 7.41 3.27 -21.22
C HIS A 54 5.91 3.02 -21.53
N LEU A 55 5.16 2.37 -20.65
CA LEU A 55 3.74 2.11 -20.82
C LEU A 55 2.92 3.42 -20.87
N ARG A 56 3.39 4.50 -20.24
CA ARG A 56 2.72 5.82 -20.33
C ARG A 56 2.71 6.41 -21.74
N LYS A 57 3.62 5.98 -22.62
CA LYS A 57 3.63 6.47 -24.01
C LYS A 57 2.39 6.04 -24.78
N THR A 58 1.87 4.86 -24.47
CA THR A 58 0.67 4.29 -25.10
C THR A 58 -0.59 4.45 -24.24
N ARG A 59 -0.40 4.53 -22.92
CA ARG A 59 -1.48 4.62 -21.91
C ARG A 59 -1.17 5.72 -20.90
N PRO A 60 -1.36 7.01 -21.26
CA PRO A 60 -0.98 8.15 -20.41
C PRO A 60 -1.79 8.23 -19.11
N HIS A 61 -2.93 7.55 -19.02
CA HIS A 61 -3.80 7.51 -17.85
C HIS A 61 -3.31 6.60 -16.71
N ILE A 62 -2.33 5.70 -16.95
CA ILE A 62 -1.83 4.79 -15.92
C ILE A 62 -1.41 5.57 -14.66
N VAL A 63 -1.91 5.12 -13.51
CA VAL A 63 -1.51 5.61 -12.19
C VAL A 63 -0.41 4.71 -11.63
N TYR A 64 0.75 5.29 -11.35
CA TYR A 64 1.86 4.62 -10.66
C TYR A 64 1.94 5.07 -9.22
N GLY A 65 2.00 4.13 -8.28
CA GLY A 65 2.12 4.46 -6.87
C GLY A 65 3.18 3.64 -6.13
N PHE A 66 3.78 4.29 -5.14
CA PHE A 66 4.57 3.63 -4.11
C PHE A 66 3.79 3.64 -2.79
N MET A 67 3.86 2.54 -2.08
CA MET A 67 3.31 2.41 -0.74
C MET A 67 4.29 1.66 0.17
N GLY A 68 4.13 1.77 1.47
CA GLY A 68 4.99 1.07 2.42
C GLY A 68 6.10 1.91 3.04
N CYS A 69 7.08 1.22 3.63
CA CYS A 69 8.14 1.88 4.42
C CYS A 69 9.01 2.82 3.58
N MET A 70 9.34 2.48 2.32
CA MET A 70 10.09 3.37 1.45
C MET A 70 9.28 4.61 1.08
N ALA A 71 7.98 4.46 0.80
CA ALA A 71 7.08 5.57 0.57
C ALA A 71 7.05 6.52 1.79
N GLN A 72 6.97 5.95 2.98
CA GLN A 72 7.02 6.70 4.24
C GLN A 72 8.34 7.48 4.43
N SER A 73 9.48 6.88 4.07
CA SER A 73 10.79 7.48 4.34
C SER A 73 11.25 8.45 3.26
N ARG A 74 10.87 8.25 2.00
CA ARG A 74 11.32 9.08 0.87
C ARG A 74 10.28 10.10 0.40
N GLY A 75 9.00 9.88 0.68
CA GLY A 75 7.94 10.86 0.39
C GLY A 75 7.98 11.41 -1.03
N GLU A 76 8.10 12.72 -1.15
CA GLU A 76 8.07 13.47 -2.41
C GLU A 76 9.18 13.09 -3.39
N GLU A 77 10.35 12.61 -2.92
CA GLU A 77 11.44 12.15 -3.80
C GLU A 77 10.95 11.11 -4.83
N LEU A 78 9.95 10.32 -4.47
CA LEU A 78 9.40 9.29 -5.34
C LEU A 78 8.57 9.85 -6.51
N LEU A 79 8.09 11.08 -6.43
CA LEU A 79 7.43 11.77 -7.55
C LEU A 79 8.43 12.02 -8.68
N GLU A 80 9.67 12.37 -8.35
CA GLU A 80 10.74 12.57 -9.33
C GLU A 80 11.07 11.27 -10.08
N ARG A 81 10.75 10.12 -9.47
CA ARG A 81 10.88 8.79 -10.09
C ARG A 81 9.67 8.40 -10.94
N GLY A 82 8.71 9.31 -11.11
CA GLY A 82 7.55 9.12 -11.95
C GLY A 82 6.34 8.49 -11.25
N ALA A 83 6.29 8.50 -9.92
CA ALA A 83 5.09 8.15 -9.19
C ALA A 83 4.04 9.26 -9.31
N ASP A 84 2.76 8.88 -9.28
CA ASP A 84 1.62 9.77 -9.15
C ASP A 84 1.05 9.70 -7.72
N LEU A 85 1.29 8.59 -7.03
CA LEU A 85 0.77 8.32 -5.70
C LEU A 85 1.89 7.81 -4.78
N VAL A 86 2.06 8.44 -3.63
CA VAL A 86 3.00 8.01 -2.59
C VAL A 86 2.26 7.95 -1.26
N VAL A 87 2.13 6.75 -0.70
CA VAL A 87 1.31 6.52 0.48
C VAL A 87 2.12 5.85 1.59
N GLY A 88 2.18 6.53 2.73
CA GLY A 88 2.82 6.04 3.94
C GLY A 88 2.12 4.84 4.55
N THR A 89 2.81 4.19 5.49
CA THR A 89 2.34 2.92 6.10
C THR A 89 1.06 3.05 6.91
N GLN A 90 0.70 4.27 7.32
CA GLN A 90 -0.50 4.52 8.13
C GLN A 90 -1.73 4.94 7.30
N LYS A 91 -1.56 5.13 5.98
CA LYS A 91 -2.57 5.69 5.08
C LYS A 91 -3.14 4.70 4.06
N TYR A 92 -2.87 3.41 4.22
CA TYR A 92 -3.35 2.38 3.26
C TYR A 92 -4.87 2.40 3.07
N HIS A 93 -5.61 2.74 4.10
CA HIS A 93 -7.08 2.83 4.06
C HIS A 93 -7.59 3.92 3.09
N ARG A 94 -6.74 4.88 2.70
CA ARG A 94 -7.08 5.97 1.78
C ARG A 94 -6.63 5.74 0.33
N VAL A 95 -5.91 4.65 0.06
CA VAL A 95 -5.34 4.40 -1.28
C VAL A 95 -6.40 4.40 -2.37
N ALA A 96 -7.55 3.78 -2.13
CA ALA A 96 -8.62 3.74 -3.10
C ALA A 96 -9.21 5.13 -3.39
N ASP A 97 -9.38 5.96 -2.36
CA ASP A 97 -9.85 7.35 -2.50
C ASP A 97 -8.85 8.18 -3.33
N TYR A 98 -7.56 8.05 -3.06
CA TYR A 98 -6.51 8.77 -3.80
C TYR A 98 -6.42 8.35 -5.27
N VAL A 99 -6.56 7.05 -5.55
CA VAL A 99 -6.60 6.58 -6.94
C VAL A 99 -7.77 7.20 -7.70
N GLU A 100 -8.95 7.22 -7.10
CA GLU A 100 -10.13 7.83 -7.69
C GLU A 100 -9.98 9.36 -7.89
N GLU A 101 -9.36 10.03 -6.91
CA GLU A 101 -9.07 11.46 -6.99
C GLU A 101 -8.12 11.79 -8.15
N ILE A 102 -7.05 11.01 -8.31
CA ILE A 102 -6.13 11.17 -9.45
C ILE A 102 -6.84 10.97 -10.78
N PHE A 103 -7.67 9.92 -10.92
CA PHE A 103 -8.44 9.71 -12.15
C PHE A 103 -9.41 10.83 -12.42
N ARG A 104 -10.14 11.29 -11.40
CA ARG A 104 -11.09 12.41 -11.53
C ARG A 104 -10.37 13.69 -11.99
N ALA A 105 -9.28 14.05 -11.31
CA ALA A 105 -8.51 15.22 -11.68
C ALA A 105 -7.97 15.16 -13.11
N ARG A 106 -7.53 13.99 -13.59
CA ARG A 106 -7.09 13.80 -14.98
C ARG A 106 -8.20 13.95 -16.00
N VAL A 107 -9.42 13.53 -15.66
CA VAL A 107 -10.60 13.72 -16.52
C VAL A 107 -11.00 15.20 -16.56
N GLU A 108 -10.98 15.88 -15.43
CA GLU A 108 -11.36 17.30 -15.31
C GLU A 108 -10.34 18.26 -15.94
N ALA A 109 -9.06 17.93 -15.86
CA ALA A 109 -7.97 18.77 -16.39
C ALA A 109 -7.92 18.84 -17.93
N ARG A 110 -8.81 18.15 -18.65
CA ARG A 110 -8.92 18.19 -20.12
C ARG A 110 -7.58 18.28 -20.84
N MET A 111 -6.72 17.27 -20.67
CA MET A 111 -5.49 17.06 -21.44
C MET A 111 -4.36 18.10 -21.30
N ASP A 112 -4.48 19.13 -20.49
CA ASP A 112 -3.37 20.02 -20.21
C ASP A 112 -2.58 19.52 -18.99
N ASP A 113 -1.45 18.93 -19.26
CA ASP A 113 -0.16 18.68 -18.57
C ASP A 113 -0.05 18.70 -17.02
N LEU A 114 -1.12 18.82 -16.28
CA LEU A 114 -1.11 18.74 -14.82
C LEU A 114 -1.16 17.29 -14.36
N ARG A 115 0.02 16.70 -14.18
CA ARG A 115 0.15 15.44 -13.44
C ARG A 115 -0.32 15.67 -12.01
N THR A 116 -1.56 15.34 -11.73
CA THR A 116 -2.04 15.29 -10.36
C THR A 116 -1.27 14.19 -9.65
N SER A 117 -0.52 14.56 -8.63
CA SER A 117 0.19 13.64 -7.75
C SER A 117 -0.24 13.85 -6.32
N ILE A 118 -0.30 12.77 -5.56
CA ILE A 118 -0.68 12.78 -4.15
C ILE A 118 0.43 12.12 -3.34
N VAL A 119 0.88 12.81 -2.30
CA VAL A 119 1.81 12.30 -1.30
C VAL A 119 1.13 12.41 0.06
N ASP A 120 0.90 11.28 0.71
CA ASP A 120 0.39 11.26 2.08
C ASP A 120 1.23 10.31 2.93
N THR A 121 2.17 10.88 3.64
CA THR A 121 3.08 10.21 4.58
C THR A 121 2.93 10.72 6.01
N GLU A 122 1.87 11.49 6.28
CA GLU A 122 1.62 12.01 7.62
C GLU A 122 1.31 10.90 8.62
N GLU A 123 1.83 11.04 9.82
CA GLU A 123 1.50 10.12 10.90
C GLU A 123 0.09 10.39 11.42
N GLU A 124 -0.71 9.35 11.53
CA GLU A 124 -1.98 9.37 12.27
C GLU A 124 -1.75 8.84 13.67
N VAL A 125 -1.52 9.74 14.61
CA VAL A 125 -1.40 9.39 16.03
C VAL A 125 -2.69 8.69 16.47
N ASP A 126 -2.55 7.54 17.14
CA ASP A 126 -3.67 6.70 17.60
C ASP A 126 -4.57 6.10 16.50
N SER A 127 -4.21 6.21 15.23
CA SER A 127 -4.96 5.57 14.15
C SER A 127 -4.80 4.04 14.20
N GLN A 128 -5.91 3.35 14.40
CA GLN A 128 -6.00 1.90 14.22
C GLN A 128 -6.50 1.53 12.81
N ASN A 129 -6.68 2.51 11.94
CA ASN A 129 -7.30 2.32 10.62
C ASN A 129 -6.52 1.37 9.69
N THR A 130 -5.23 1.20 9.94
CA THR A 130 -4.36 0.32 9.15
C THR A 130 -4.19 -1.07 9.73
N ILE A 131 -4.67 -1.31 10.97
CA ILE A 131 -4.58 -2.60 11.67
C ILE A 131 -5.94 -3.31 11.59
N ARG A 132 -6.58 -3.32 10.43
CA ARG A 132 -7.88 -3.95 10.24
C ARG A 132 -7.75 -5.36 9.71
N ASP A 133 -8.90 -6.03 9.70
CA ASP A 133 -9.09 -7.42 9.28
C ASP A 133 -8.25 -7.77 8.04
N GLY A 134 -7.46 -8.82 8.17
CA GLY A 134 -6.71 -9.38 7.06
C GLY A 134 -7.65 -9.94 6.00
N ALA A 135 -7.36 -9.66 4.74
CA ALA A 135 -7.97 -10.40 3.66
C ALA A 135 -7.11 -11.66 3.43
N ALA A 136 -7.71 -12.82 3.49
CA ALA A 136 -7.10 -14.02 2.93
C ALA A 136 -7.40 -14.08 1.43
N SER A 137 -6.46 -14.59 0.65
CA SER A 137 -6.73 -14.90 -0.75
C SER A 137 -7.80 -15.98 -0.84
N GLU A 138 -8.63 -15.93 -1.86
CA GLU A 138 -9.62 -16.97 -2.12
C GLU A 138 -8.93 -18.33 -2.30
N GLY A 139 -9.35 -19.34 -1.54
CA GLY A 139 -8.72 -20.66 -1.54
C GLY A 139 -7.40 -20.77 -0.75
N ALA A 140 -6.99 -19.74 -0.02
CA ALA A 140 -5.80 -19.81 0.82
C ALA A 140 -5.98 -20.78 2.00
N VAL A 141 -4.91 -21.49 2.34
CA VAL A 141 -4.84 -22.37 3.53
C VAL A 141 -4.33 -21.59 4.75
N THR A 142 -3.53 -20.56 4.52
CA THR A 142 -2.87 -19.74 5.54
C THR A 142 -3.29 -18.28 5.44
N ALA A 143 -3.32 -17.57 6.56
CA ALA A 143 -3.58 -16.14 6.62
C ALA A 143 -2.69 -15.43 7.64
N PHE A 144 -2.42 -14.14 7.40
CA PHE A 144 -1.72 -13.29 8.36
C PHE A 144 -2.69 -12.46 9.18
N VAL A 145 -2.60 -12.58 10.48
CA VAL A 145 -3.34 -11.74 11.43
C VAL A 145 -2.39 -10.73 12.06
N SER A 146 -2.68 -9.44 11.89
CA SER A 146 -1.89 -8.39 12.52
C SER A 146 -2.36 -8.17 13.95
N ILE A 147 -1.45 -8.33 14.88
CA ILE A 147 -1.75 -8.10 16.31
C ILE A 147 -1.27 -6.73 16.78
N MET A 148 -0.24 -6.19 16.11
CA MET A 148 0.40 -4.93 16.47
C MET A 148 1.09 -4.30 15.26
N GLN A 149 1.20 -2.97 15.25
CA GLN A 149 2.02 -2.21 14.30
C GLN A 149 2.88 -1.18 15.04
N GLY A 150 3.97 -0.74 14.39
CA GLY A 150 4.93 0.19 14.97
C GLY A 150 5.83 -0.45 16.00
N CYS A 151 6.66 0.34 16.66
CA CYS A 151 7.58 -0.12 17.71
C CYS A 151 8.10 1.05 18.52
N ASN A 152 8.08 0.93 19.84
CA ASN A 152 8.61 1.94 20.77
C ASN A 152 10.10 1.71 21.14
N MET A 153 10.73 0.64 20.64
CA MET A 153 12.14 0.38 20.87
C MET A 153 13.00 1.31 20.02
N LYS A 154 14.08 1.83 20.60
CA LYS A 154 15.03 2.76 19.94
C LYS A 154 16.34 2.05 19.56
N CYS A 155 16.24 0.92 18.87
CA CYS A 155 17.43 0.23 18.38
C CYS A 155 18.14 1.09 17.33
N SER A 156 19.47 1.26 17.47
CA SER A 156 20.27 2.20 16.67
C SER A 156 20.26 1.94 15.16
N PHE A 157 19.98 0.70 14.75
CA PHE A 157 19.96 0.26 13.35
C PHE A 157 18.54 0.11 12.77
N CYS A 158 17.48 0.35 13.56
CA CYS A 158 16.13 -0.02 13.18
C CYS A 158 15.35 1.19 12.63
N ILE A 159 14.83 1.06 11.41
CA ILE A 159 14.01 2.08 10.76
C ILE A 159 12.52 1.99 11.15
N VAL A 160 12.08 0.91 11.81
CA VAL A 160 10.64 0.65 12.06
C VAL A 160 9.93 1.78 12.81
N PRO A 161 10.48 2.38 13.89
CA PRO A 161 9.85 3.50 14.57
C PRO A 161 9.57 4.70 13.65
N TYR A 162 10.47 4.94 12.70
CA TYR A 162 10.37 6.07 11.75
C TYR A 162 9.40 5.81 10.60
N THR A 163 9.24 4.55 10.20
CA THR A 163 8.42 4.20 9.03
C THR A 163 7.05 3.65 9.38
N ARG A 164 6.87 3.13 10.60
CA ARG A 164 5.59 2.57 11.06
C ARG A 164 5.05 3.25 12.30
N GLY A 165 5.79 4.22 12.84
CA GLY A 165 5.41 5.01 14.01
C GLY A 165 5.47 4.25 15.32
N SER A 166 4.84 4.81 16.35
CA SER A 166 4.74 4.23 17.67
C SER A 166 3.96 2.92 17.68
N GLU A 167 4.20 2.11 18.69
CA GLU A 167 3.51 0.84 18.90
C GLU A 167 2.01 1.05 19.09
N ARG A 168 1.22 0.32 18.32
CA ARG A 168 -0.25 0.31 18.35
C ARG A 168 -0.72 -1.14 18.33
N ALA A 169 -1.23 -1.60 19.47
CA ALA A 169 -1.77 -2.96 19.61
C ALA A 169 -3.25 -2.99 19.27
N ARG A 170 -3.71 -4.10 18.72
CA ARG A 170 -5.13 -4.37 18.55
C ARG A 170 -5.73 -4.98 19.82
N PRO A 171 -6.99 -4.66 20.15
CA PRO A 171 -7.72 -5.35 21.20
C PRO A 171 -7.75 -6.87 20.95
N ILE A 172 -7.50 -7.65 21.99
CA ILE A 172 -7.47 -9.13 21.90
C ILE A 172 -8.78 -9.68 21.33
N VAL A 173 -9.90 -9.08 21.70
CA VAL A 173 -11.23 -9.52 21.22
C VAL A 173 -11.32 -9.42 19.69
N GLU A 174 -10.85 -8.33 19.08
CA GLU A 174 -10.86 -8.16 17.62
C GLU A 174 -9.96 -9.17 16.93
N VAL A 175 -8.79 -9.45 17.51
CA VAL A 175 -7.86 -10.46 16.98
C VAL A 175 -8.49 -11.85 17.01
N VAL A 176 -9.12 -12.22 18.11
CA VAL A 176 -9.81 -13.51 18.26
C VAL A 176 -10.98 -13.63 17.28
N ASP A 177 -11.76 -12.58 17.11
CA ASP A 177 -12.89 -12.59 16.17
C ASP A 177 -12.44 -12.68 14.72
N GLU A 178 -11.31 -12.04 14.37
CA GLU A 178 -10.69 -12.21 13.05
C GLU A 178 -10.24 -13.64 12.80
N VAL A 179 -9.55 -14.26 13.77
CA VAL A 179 -9.12 -15.66 13.67
C VAL A 179 -10.31 -16.61 13.50
N LYS A 180 -11.41 -16.41 14.23
CA LYS A 180 -12.63 -17.20 14.06
C LYS A 180 -13.20 -17.07 12.65
N ARG A 181 -13.36 -15.84 12.14
CA ARG A 181 -13.85 -15.62 10.77
C ARG A 181 -12.96 -16.28 9.72
N LEU A 182 -11.64 -16.22 9.89
CA LEU A 182 -10.69 -16.90 9.00
C LEU A 182 -10.86 -18.42 9.07
N ALA A 183 -10.98 -18.99 10.25
CA ALA A 183 -11.23 -20.42 10.43
C ALA A 183 -12.57 -20.86 9.79
N ASP A 184 -13.64 -20.09 9.96
CA ASP A 184 -14.95 -20.35 9.35
C ASP A 184 -14.89 -20.26 7.81
N SER A 185 -13.99 -19.46 7.25
CA SER A 185 -13.73 -19.36 5.80
C SER A 185 -12.82 -20.48 5.25
N GLY A 186 -12.36 -21.40 6.10
CA GLY A 186 -11.56 -22.55 5.71
C GLY A 186 -10.04 -22.37 5.86
N ILE A 187 -9.58 -21.27 6.43
CA ILE A 187 -8.17 -21.06 6.79
C ILE A 187 -7.80 -22.03 7.92
N ARG A 188 -6.67 -22.70 7.78
CA ARG A 188 -6.20 -23.71 8.74
C ARG A 188 -4.98 -23.27 9.55
N GLU A 189 -4.29 -22.23 9.08
CA GLU A 189 -3.08 -21.72 9.73
C GLU A 189 -3.10 -20.18 9.73
N VAL A 190 -2.79 -19.56 10.89
CA VAL A 190 -2.68 -18.12 11.07
C VAL A 190 -1.37 -17.76 11.77
#